data_79aa81cd0378445a0443ce9573481dfb
#
_entry.id   79aa81cd0378445a0443ce9573481dfb
#
_cell.length_a   1.000
_cell.length_b   1.000
_cell.length_c   1.000
_cell.angle_alpha   90.00
_cell.angle_beta   90.00
_cell.angle_gamma   90.00
#
_symmetry.space_group_name_H-M   'P 1'
#
loop_
_entity.id
_entity.type
_entity.pdbx_description
1 polymer ?
#
loop_
_entity_poly.entity_id
_entity_poly.type
_entity_poly.pdbx_seq_one_letter_code
_entity_poly.pdbx_strand_id
1 'polypeptide(L)'
;MNSTTTARPRAHAGALPNILTYARIAAVPVVVGCMYWQSILDGGLWLRWVALTIFIAAGVTDFFDGYFARIWGQQSSLGRMLDPIADKLLVASCLLMLAAETTIHGWALLAAVVILCREVLVSGLREYLAELRVSVPVTRLAKWKTTLQLIAVGFLICGEAGDAIVPVVTRIGITLLWLSAILTLYTGWDYLQAGVHHLTREDA
;
A
#
# COMPACT_ATOMS: atom_id res chain seq x y z
N MET A 1 -19.43 46.84 1.78
CA MET A 1 -18.41 45.81 2.00
C MET A 1 -18.94 44.51 1.38
N ASN A 2 -18.60 44.25 0.11
CA ASN A 2 -19.02 43.03 -0.62
C ASN A 2 -18.03 41.92 -0.32
N SER A 3 -18.43 40.96 0.51
CA SER A 3 -17.73 39.70 0.69
C SER A 3 -18.00 38.82 -0.53
N THR A 4 -17.12 38.85 -1.52
CA THR A 4 -17.09 37.86 -2.60
C THR A 4 -16.66 36.52 -2.00
N THR A 5 -17.64 35.71 -1.63
CA THR A 5 -17.44 34.30 -1.28
C THR A 5 -16.99 33.58 -2.56
N THR A 6 -15.68 33.40 -2.73
CA THR A 6 -15.13 32.55 -3.78
C THR A 6 -15.59 31.12 -3.52
N ALA A 7 -16.62 30.67 -4.24
CA ALA A 7 -17.08 29.31 -4.21
C ALA A 7 -15.91 28.39 -4.64
N ARG A 8 -15.40 27.57 -3.72
CA ARG A 8 -14.43 26.50 -4.03
C ARG A 8 -15.07 25.59 -5.07
N PRO A 9 -14.40 25.29 -6.19
CA PRO A 9 -14.94 24.40 -7.19
C PRO A 9 -15.28 23.06 -6.52
N ARG A 10 -16.56 22.64 -6.68
CA ARG A 10 -17.01 21.31 -6.20
C ARG A 10 -16.21 20.26 -6.94
N ALA A 11 -15.38 19.51 -6.21
CA ALA A 11 -14.68 18.36 -6.77
C ALA A 11 -15.73 17.33 -7.23
N HIS A 12 -15.86 17.14 -8.53
CA HIS A 12 -16.76 16.14 -9.10
C HIS A 12 -16.23 14.74 -8.80
N ALA A 13 -17.14 13.78 -8.53
CA ALA A 13 -16.77 12.36 -8.32
C ALA A 13 -15.99 11.76 -9.51
N GLY A 14 -16.09 12.34 -10.70
CA GLY A 14 -15.33 11.99 -11.91
C GLY A 14 -14.03 12.75 -12.10
N ALA A 15 -13.47 13.44 -11.08
CA ALA A 15 -12.14 14.03 -11.18
C ALA A 15 -11.09 12.90 -11.36
N LEU A 16 -10.09 13.15 -12.21
CA LEU A 16 -9.07 12.17 -12.60
C LEU A 16 -8.45 11.42 -11.38
N PRO A 17 -8.10 12.08 -10.26
CA PRO A 17 -7.57 11.38 -9.09
C PRO A 17 -8.54 10.34 -8.52
N ASN A 18 -9.85 10.62 -8.48
CA ASN A 18 -10.83 9.67 -7.97
C ASN A 18 -10.96 8.43 -8.86
N ILE A 19 -10.92 8.61 -10.19
CA ILE A 19 -10.99 7.50 -11.15
C ILE A 19 -9.79 6.56 -10.95
N LEU A 20 -8.60 7.09 -10.70
CA LEU A 20 -7.40 6.30 -10.48
C LEU A 20 -7.48 5.52 -9.15
N THR A 21 -8.02 6.11 -8.08
CA THR A 21 -8.30 5.39 -6.82
C THR A 21 -9.29 4.23 -7.03
N TYR A 22 -10.38 4.47 -7.79
CA TYR A 22 -11.35 3.40 -8.09
C TYR A 22 -10.74 2.30 -8.96
N ALA A 23 -9.92 2.67 -9.95
CA ALA A 23 -9.21 1.70 -10.78
C ALA A 23 -8.25 0.83 -9.95
N ARG A 24 -7.57 1.41 -8.93
CA ARG A 24 -6.73 0.66 -7.99
C ARG A 24 -7.54 -0.32 -7.15
N ILE A 25 -8.68 0.09 -6.61
CA ILE A 25 -9.57 -0.82 -5.87
C ILE A 25 -10.04 -1.96 -6.77
N ALA A 26 -10.39 -1.66 -8.03
CA ALA A 26 -10.77 -2.67 -9.02
C ALA A 26 -9.59 -3.59 -9.43
N ALA A 27 -8.37 -3.09 -9.40
CA ALA A 27 -7.17 -3.89 -9.68
C ALA A 27 -6.94 -4.98 -8.63
N VAL A 28 -7.33 -4.77 -7.36
CA VAL A 28 -7.15 -5.76 -6.28
C VAL A 28 -7.78 -7.12 -6.63
N PRO A 29 -9.09 -7.23 -6.91
CA PRO A 29 -9.69 -8.51 -7.25
C PRO A 29 -9.14 -9.10 -8.55
N VAL A 30 -8.69 -8.28 -9.50
CA VAL A 30 -8.10 -8.78 -10.75
C VAL A 30 -6.72 -9.41 -10.49
N VAL A 31 -5.84 -8.76 -9.73
CA VAL A 31 -4.53 -9.32 -9.35
C VAL A 31 -4.71 -10.60 -8.56
N VAL A 32 -5.57 -10.59 -7.55
CA VAL A 32 -5.89 -11.77 -6.74
C VAL A 32 -6.47 -12.88 -7.60
N GLY A 33 -7.38 -12.57 -8.52
CA GLY A 33 -7.97 -13.53 -9.44
C GLY A 33 -6.95 -14.16 -10.38
N CYS A 34 -6.00 -13.39 -10.92
CA CYS A 34 -4.92 -13.91 -11.75
C CYS A 34 -4.01 -14.87 -10.96
N MET A 35 -3.63 -14.48 -9.72
CA MET A 35 -2.80 -15.30 -8.85
C MET A 35 -3.54 -16.59 -8.44
N TYR A 36 -4.81 -16.47 -8.04
CA TYR A 36 -5.65 -17.61 -7.66
C TYR A 36 -5.82 -18.59 -8.83
N TRP A 37 -6.11 -18.08 -10.03
CA TRP A 37 -6.27 -18.93 -11.21
C TRP A 37 -4.98 -19.66 -11.57
N GLN A 38 -3.84 -18.98 -11.50
CA GLN A 38 -2.54 -19.61 -11.79
C GLN A 38 -2.20 -20.68 -10.76
N SER A 39 -2.39 -20.42 -9.47
CA SER A 39 -1.89 -21.26 -8.38
C SER A 39 -2.87 -22.39 -7.99
N ILE A 40 -4.18 -22.13 -8.03
CA ILE A 40 -5.20 -23.06 -7.52
C ILE A 40 -5.93 -23.77 -8.65
N LEU A 41 -6.11 -23.11 -9.81
CA LEU A 41 -6.83 -23.66 -10.97
C LEU A 41 -5.88 -24.10 -12.09
N ASP A 42 -4.58 -24.27 -11.80
CA ASP A 42 -3.55 -24.69 -12.76
C ASP A 42 -3.50 -23.83 -14.04
N GLY A 43 -3.77 -22.53 -13.91
CA GLY A 43 -3.59 -21.56 -14.99
C GLY A 43 -2.10 -21.39 -15.33
N GLY A 44 -1.80 -21.01 -16.55
CA GLY A 44 -0.40 -20.88 -16.99
C GLY A 44 0.39 -19.78 -16.27
N LEU A 45 1.71 -19.92 -16.18
CA LEU A 45 2.63 -18.96 -15.55
C LEU A 45 2.54 -17.53 -16.12
N TRP A 46 2.00 -17.36 -17.32
CA TRP A 46 1.75 -16.04 -17.92
C TRP A 46 0.81 -15.16 -17.07
N LEU A 47 -0.08 -15.76 -16.27
CA LEU A 47 -0.98 -15.05 -15.38
C LEU A 47 -0.21 -14.28 -14.29
N ARG A 48 0.97 -14.76 -13.86
CA ARG A 48 1.84 -14.02 -12.93
C ARG A 48 2.38 -12.73 -13.55
N TRP A 49 2.72 -12.76 -14.84
CA TRP A 49 3.12 -11.54 -15.57
C TRP A 49 1.97 -10.55 -15.71
N VAL A 50 0.76 -11.03 -15.95
CA VAL A 50 -0.44 -10.18 -15.97
C VAL A 50 -0.69 -9.58 -14.60
N ALA A 51 -0.66 -10.37 -13.54
CA ALA A 51 -0.82 -9.91 -12.16
C ALA A 51 0.25 -8.86 -11.81
N LEU A 52 1.52 -9.11 -12.14
CA LEU A 52 2.62 -8.18 -11.93
C LEU A 52 2.41 -6.86 -12.69
N THR A 53 2.00 -6.93 -13.95
CA THR A 53 1.76 -5.73 -14.77
C THR A 53 0.67 -4.86 -14.17
N ILE A 54 -0.45 -5.48 -13.75
CA ILE A 54 -1.57 -4.76 -13.10
C ILE A 54 -1.13 -4.20 -11.75
N PHE A 55 -0.37 -4.96 -10.96
CA PHE A 55 0.16 -4.51 -9.67
C PHE A 55 1.10 -3.30 -9.84
N ILE A 56 2.03 -3.33 -10.81
CA ILE A 56 2.91 -2.20 -11.12
C ILE A 56 2.10 -1.01 -11.60
N ALA A 57 1.14 -1.21 -12.51
CA ALA A 57 0.28 -0.14 -12.98
C ALA A 57 -0.50 0.53 -11.82
N ALA A 58 -1.03 -0.26 -10.89
CA ALA A 58 -1.72 0.24 -9.71
C ALA A 58 -0.78 1.05 -8.78
N GLY A 59 0.45 0.59 -8.56
CA GLY A 59 1.44 1.32 -7.76
C GLY A 59 1.94 2.60 -8.43
N VAL A 60 2.11 2.60 -9.75
CA VAL A 60 2.51 3.78 -10.52
C VAL A 60 1.38 4.82 -10.55
N THR A 61 0.14 4.39 -10.74
CA THR A 61 -1.02 5.29 -10.71
C THR A 61 -1.17 5.96 -9.36
N ASP A 62 -0.91 5.27 -8.25
CA ASP A 62 -0.90 5.87 -6.91
C ASP A 62 0.08 7.03 -6.77
N PHE A 63 1.28 6.86 -7.31
CA PHE A 63 2.27 7.94 -7.29
C PHE A 63 1.79 9.18 -8.07
N PHE A 64 1.15 8.97 -9.23
CA PHE A 64 0.61 10.05 -10.05
C PHE A 64 -0.63 10.70 -9.43
N ASP A 65 -1.50 9.93 -8.77
CA ASP A 65 -2.69 10.47 -8.10
C ASP A 65 -2.31 11.48 -7.01
N GLY A 66 -1.38 11.10 -6.16
CA GLY A 66 -0.86 11.99 -5.13
C GLY A 66 -0.18 13.24 -5.69
N TYR A 67 0.40 13.17 -6.88
CA TYR A 67 1.01 14.30 -7.57
C TYR A 67 -0.05 15.22 -8.18
N PHE A 68 -0.98 14.68 -8.97
CA PHE A 68 -2.04 15.46 -9.62
C PHE A 68 -3.04 16.06 -8.62
N ALA A 69 -3.38 15.33 -7.58
CA ALA A 69 -4.25 15.82 -6.52
C ALA A 69 -3.68 17.08 -5.84
N ARG A 70 -2.36 17.14 -5.66
CA ARG A 70 -1.67 18.33 -5.09
C ARG A 70 -1.63 19.51 -6.05
N ILE A 71 -1.47 19.27 -7.36
CA ILE A 71 -1.40 20.34 -8.36
C ILE A 71 -2.78 20.93 -8.63
N TRP A 72 -3.80 20.07 -8.77
CA TRP A 72 -5.12 20.51 -9.21
C TRP A 72 -6.10 20.80 -8.08
N GLY A 73 -5.80 20.40 -6.85
CA GLY A 73 -6.65 20.64 -5.68
C GLY A 73 -8.05 19.99 -5.78
N GLN A 74 -8.21 18.98 -6.65
CA GLN A 74 -9.51 18.41 -7.07
C GLN A 74 -9.79 17.04 -6.42
N GLN A 75 -9.30 16.77 -5.23
CA GLN A 75 -9.65 15.55 -4.51
C GLN A 75 -11.04 15.65 -3.88
N SER A 76 -11.91 14.67 -4.16
CA SER A 76 -13.19 14.53 -3.48
C SER A 76 -12.99 14.03 -2.03
N SER A 77 -13.98 14.24 -1.17
CA SER A 77 -13.96 13.70 0.19
C SER A 77 -13.88 12.17 0.19
N LEU A 78 -14.57 11.53 -0.76
CA LEU A 78 -14.58 10.08 -0.93
C LEU A 78 -13.21 9.56 -1.41
N GLY A 79 -12.56 10.23 -2.37
CA GLY A 79 -11.21 9.86 -2.83
C GLY A 79 -10.20 9.90 -1.69
N ARG A 80 -10.17 10.99 -0.92
CA ARG A 80 -9.27 11.12 0.25
C ARG A 80 -9.43 10.02 1.29
N MET A 81 -10.66 9.51 1.48
CA MET A 81 -10.94 8.40 2.38
C MET A 81 -10.48 7.07 1.79
N LEU A 82 -10.71 6.87 0.48
CA LEU A 82 -10.44 5.59 -0.19
C LEU A 82 -8.97 5.38 -0.54
N ASP A 83 -8.19 6.44 -0.81
CA ASP A 83 -6.77 6.33 -1.17
C ASP A 83 -5.96 5.49 -0.16
N PRO A 84 -5.94 5.82 1.15
CA PRO A 84 -5.15 5.04 2.10
C PRO A 84 -5.70 3.62 2.33
N ILE A 85 -6.96 3.37 1.99
CA ILE A 85 -7.57 2.03 2.05
C ILE A 85 -7.14 1.20 0.85
N ALA A 86 -7.19 1.77 -0.37
CA ALA A 86 -6.85 1.08 -1.60
C ALA A 86 -5.42 0.54 -1.62
N ASP A 87 -4.45 1.35 -1.15
CA ASP A 87 -3.04 0.95 -1.06
C ASP A 87 -2.83 -0.25 -0.14
N LYS A 88 -3.46 -0.21 1.03
CA LYS A 88 -3.34 -1.30 2.00
C LYS A 88 -4.04 -2.56 1.53
N LEU A 89 -5.22 -2.43 0.90
CA LEU A 89 -5.94 -3.57 0.34
C LEU A 89 -5.11 -4.28 -0.72
N LEU A 90 -4.47 -3.54 -1.63
CA LEU A 90 -3.66 -4.13 -2.68
C LEU A 90 -2.51 -4.96 -2.10
N VAL A 91 -1.72 -4.37 -1.19
CA VAL A 91 -0.58 -5.06 -0.58
C VAL A 91 -1.03 -6.22 0.30
N ALA A 92 -2.05 -6.01 1.14
CA ALA A 92 -2.56 -7.05 2.05
C ALA A 92 -3.09 -8.26 1.27
N SER A 93 -3.88 -8.02 0.22
CA SER A 93 -4.43 -9.09 -0.62
C SER A 93 -3.34 -9.86 -1.35
N CYS A 94 -2.31 -9.16 -1.88
CA CYS A 94 -1.17 -9.82 -2.51
C CYS A 94 -0.36 -10.66 -1.52
N LEU A 95 -0.05 -10.14 -0.32
CA LEU A 95 0.67 -10.90 0.71
C LEU A 95 -0.12 -12.13 1.17
N LEU A 96 -1.44 -12.01 1.30
CA LEU A 96 -2.31 -13.12 1.65
C LEU A 96 -2.30 -14.21 0.56
N MET A 97 -2.39 -13.81 -0.72
CA MET A 97 -2.32 -14.76 -1.83
C MET A 97 -0.95 -15.43 -1.92
N LEU A 98 0.14 -14.67 -1.79
CA LEU A 98 1.51 -15.19 -1.79
C LEU A 98 1.76 -16.18 -0.63
N ALA A 99 1.09 -16.00 0.51
CA ALA A 99 1.11 -16.95 1.61
C ALA A 99 0.25 -18.18 1.31
N ALA A 100 -0.94 -18.01 0.72
CA ALA A 100 -1.84 -19.10 0.37
C ALA A 100 -1.24 -20.05 -0.67
N GLU A 101 -0.53 -19.51 -1.66
CA GLU A 101 0.16 -20.27 -2.71
C GLU A 101 1.58 -20.74 -2.32
N THR A 102 1.93 -20.59 -1.04
CA THR A 102 3.22 -21.01 -0.47
C THR A 102 4.48 -20.34 -1.05
N THR A 103 4.37 -19.30 -1.84
CA THR A 103 5.51 -18.47 -2.26
C THR A 103 6.16 -17.82 -1.03
N ILE A 104 5.34 -17.33 -0.08
CA ILE A 104 5.77 -16.93 1.25
C ILE A 104 5.44 -18.03 2.24
N HIS A 105 6.45 -18.75 2.74
CA HIS A 105 6.27 -19.86 3.69
C HIS A 105 7.31 -19.82 4.82
N GLY A 106 7.10 -20.65 5.84
CA GLY A 106 8.02 -20.76 6.98
C GLY A 106 8.27 -19.42 7.66
N TRP A 107 9.52 -19.08 7.90
CA TRP A 107 9.92 -17.85 8.58
C TRP A 107 9.54 -16.57 7.81
N ALA A 108 9.42 -16.63 6.48
CA ALA A 108 9.04 -15.47 5.68
C ALA A 108 7.60 -15.00 5.96
N LEU A 109 6.73 -15.88 6.46
CA LEU A 109 5.38 -15.51 6.91
C LEU A 109 5.43 -14.47 8.05
N LEU A 110 6.41 -14.56 8.94
CA LEU A 110 6.55 -13.58 10.02
C LEU A 110 6.82 -12.17 9.47
N ALA A 111 7.62 -12.05 8.41
CA ALA A 111 7.86 -10.75 7.77
C ALA A 111 6.55 -10.17 7.18
N ALA A 112 5.74 -11.00 6.52
CA ALA A 112 4.45 -10.58 5.98
C ALA A 112 3.47 -10.15 7.09
N VAL A 113 3.38 -10.93 8.17
CA VAL A 113 2.53 -10.62 9.34
C VAL A 113 2.97 -9.30 9.99
N VAL A 114 4.27 -9.11 10.22
CA VAL A 114 4.83 -7.87 10.78
C VAL A 114 4.44 -6.65 9.92
N ILE A 115 4.59 -6.76 8.61
CA ILE A 115 4.21 -5.69 7.68
C ILE A 115 2.72 -5.38 7.82
N LEU A 116 1.84 -6.38 7.75
CA LEU A 116 0.39 -6.20 7.81
C LEU A 116 -0.06 -5.61 9.15
N CYS A 117 0.39 -6.17 10.26
CA CYS A 117 0.04 -5.68 11.59
C CYS A 117 0.45 -4.21 11.77
N ARG A 118 1.67 -3.88 11.36
CA ARG A 118 2.15 -2.52 11.46
C ARG A 118 1.39 -1.56 10.53
N GLU A 119 1.05 -1.96 9.30
CA GLU A 119 0.27 -1.13 8.38
C GLU A 119 -1.08 -0.76 8.98
N VAL A 120 -1.78 -1.72 9.58
CA VAL A 120 -3.07 -1.50 10.24
C VAL A 120 -2.89 -0.61 11.48
N LEU A 121 -1.94 -0.94 12.36
CA LEU A 121 -1.71 -0.24 13.63
C LEU A 121 -1.33 1.22 13.40
N VAL A 122 -0.34 1.50 12.54
CA VAL A 122 0.11 2.88 12.29
C VAL A 122 -0.94 3.68 11.53
N SER A 123 -1.78 3.03 10.72
CA SER A 123 -2.88 3.70 10.07
C SER A 123 -3.95 4.16 11.06
N GLY A 124 -4.40 3.25 11.93
CA GLY A 124 -5.37 3.59 12.97
C GLY A 124 -4.83 4.68 13.91
N LEU A 125 -3.56 4.56 14.32
CA LEU A 125 -2.93 5.59 15.16
C LEU A 125 -2.87 6.95 14.46
N ARG A 126 -2.56 6.98 13.16
CA ARG A 126 -2.52 8.24 12.39
C ARG A 126 -3.90 8.88 12.27
N GLU A 127 -4.94 8.09 12.03
CA GLU A 127 -6.32 8.57 11.95
C GLU A 127 -6.75 9.15 13.30
N TYR A 128 -6.49 8.45 14.39
CA TYR A 128 -6.78 8.91 15.74
C TYR A 128 -6.06 10.22 16.08
N LEU A 129 -4.75 10.32 15.80
CA LEU A 129 -3.99 11.55 16.04
C LEU A 129 -4.47 12.72 15.17
N ALA A 130 -4.96 12.43 13.94
CA ALA A 130 -5.53 13.44 13.08
C ALA A 130 -6.86 14.02 13.64
N GLU A 131 -7.69 13.20 14.28
CA GLU A 131 -8.90 13.64 14.99
C GLU A 131 -8.53 14.59 16.13
N LEU A 132 -7.45 14.29 16.85
CA LEU A 132 -6.90 15.15 17.93
C LEU A 132 -6.13 16.37 17.39
N ARG A 133 -6.09 16.58 16.06
CA ARG A 133 -5.34 17.65 15.37
C ARG A 133 -3.83 17.62 15.64
N VAL A 134 -3.29 16.48 16.00
CA VAL A 134 -1.86 16.25 16.20
C VAL A 134 -1.22 15.83 14.88
N SER A 135 -0.33 16.65 14.35
CA SER A 135 0.40 16.32 13.12
C SER A 135 1.71 15.58 13.45
N VAL A 136 1.80 14.32 13.04
CA VAL A 136 3.07 13.57 13.12
C VAL A 136 3.81 13.70 11.79
N PRO A 137 5.02 14.26 11.76
CA PRO A 137 5.77 14.48 10.52
C PRO A 137 6.14 13.13 9.88
N VAL A 138 5.88 13.00 8.57
CA VAL A 138 6.27 11.81 7.80
C VAL A 138 7.76 11.86 7.52
N THR A 139 8.51 10.93 8.06
CA THR A 139 9.97 10.83 7.83
C THR A 139 10.29 10.38 6.40
N ARG A 140 11.47 10.73 5.88
CA ARG A 140 11.94 10.25 4.57
C ARG A 140 12.02 8.71 4.53
N LEU A 141 12.35 8.08 5.64
CA LEU A 141 12.41 6.62 5.79
C LEU A 141 11.05 5.95 5.57
N ALA A 142 9.94 6.61 5.96
CA ALA A 142 8.60 6.09 5.73
C ALA A 142 8.25 5.99 4.23
N LYS A 143 8.82 6.85 3.38
CA LYS A 143 8.65 6.76 1.91
C LYS A 143 9.45 5.59 1.33
N TRP A 144 10.71 5.44 1.74
CA TRP A 144 11.57 4.34 1.29
C TRP A 144 11.01 2.98 1.67
N LYS A 145 10.45 2.86 2.87
CA LYS A 145 9.78 1.64 3.34
C LYS A 145 8.68 1.19 2.37
N THR A 146 7.77 2.09 1.97
CA THR A 146 6.64 1.75 1.08
C THR A 146 7.14 1.33 -0.30
N THR A 147 8.11 2.05 -0.85
CA THR A 147 8.73 1.69 -2.13
C THR A 147 9.39 0.31 -2.07
N LEU A 148 10.17 0.04 -1.01
CA LEU A 148 10.83 -1.26 -0.83
C LEU A 148 9.81 -2.39 -0.70
N GLN A 149 8.73 -2.17 0.01
CA GLN A 149 7.64 -3.12 0.19
C GLN A 149 6.94 -3.44 -1.14
N LEU A 150 6.63 -2.43 -1.96
CA LEU A 150 6.04 -2.63 -3.28
C LEU A 150 6.98 -3.40 -4.21
N ILE A 151 8.27 -3.09 -4.20
CA ILE A 151 9.27 -3.82 -4.97
C ILE A 151 9.35 -5.29 -4.51
N ALA A 152 9.40 -5.53 -3.19
CA ALA A 152 9.42 -6.88 -2.64
C ALA A 152 8.22 -7.71 -3.09
N VAL A 153 7.01 -7.15 -2.96
CA VAL A 153 5.76 -7.80 -3.39
C VAL A 153 5.76 -8.05 -4.90
N GLY A 154 6.24 -7.09 -5.71
CA GLY A 154 6.37 -7.28 -7.16
C GLY A 154 7.27 -8.46 -7.54
N PHE A 155 8.45 -8.59 -6.90
CA PHE A 155 9.33 -9.75 -7.10
C PHE A 155 8.66 -11.06 -6.70
N LEU A 156 7.88 -11.08 -5.62
CA LEU A 156 7.18 -12.27 -5.15
C LEU A 156 5.98 -12.63 -6.03
N ILE A 157 5.25 -11.64 -6.58
CA ILE A 157 4.20 -11.91 -7.58
C ILE A 157 4.80 -12.55 -8.83
N CYS A 158 5.96 -12.05 -9.29
CA CYS A 158 6.69 -12.67 -10.38
C CYS A 158 7.07 -14.13 -10.05
N GLY A 159 7.60 -14.36 -8.85
CA GLY A 159 7.83 -15.67 -8.23
C GLY A 159 8.35 -16.73 -9.21
N GLU A 160 7.63 -17.85 -9.33
CA GLU A 160 7.99 -18.96 -10.21
C GLU A 160 8.17 -18.57 -11.68
N ALA A 161 7.34 -17.64 -12.18
CA ALA A 161 7.47 -17.17 -13.56
C ALA A 161 8.78 -16.38 -13.78
N GLY A 162 9.23 -15.66 -12.76
CA GLY A 162 10.52 -14.99 -12.75
C GLY A 162 11.69 -15.95 -12.58
N ASP A 163 11.56 -16.92 -11.68
CA ASP A 163 12.58 -17.93 -11.41
C ASP A 163 12.84 -18.83 -12.64
N ALA A 164 11.85 -19.00 -13.53
CA ALA A 164 12.02 -19.69 -14.80
C ALA A 164 12.98 -18.95 -15.75
N ILE A 165 13.16 -17.63 -15.58
CA ILE A 165 14.06 -16.81 -16.40
C ILE A 165 15.37 -16.55 -15.64
N VAL A 166 15.28 -16.17 -14.37
CA VAL A 166 16.41 -15.84 -13.48
C VAL A 166 16.20 -16.55 -12.14
N PRO A 167 16.92 -17.65 -11.85
CA PRO A 167 16.65 -18.55 -10.70
C PRO A 167 16.92 -17.95 -9.32
N VAL A 168 16.72 -16.65 -9.11
CA VAL A 168 16.92 -15.96 -7.83
C VAL A 168 15.83 -14.93 -7.53
N VAL A 169 14.83 -14.77 -8.39
CA VAL A 169 13.79 -13.74 -8.30
C VAL A 169 13.02 -13.85 -6.99
N THR A 170 12.53 -15.03 -6.65
CA THR A 170 11.80 -15.29 -5.40
C THR A 170 12.70 -15.03 -4.17
N ARG A 171 13.98 -15.42 -4.20
CA ARG A 171 14.91 -15.18 -3.10
C ARG A 171 15.14 -13.68 -2.87
N ILE A 172 15.31 -12.92 -3.95
CA ILE A 172 15.41 -11.46 -3.89
C ILE A 172 14.13 -10.88 -3.25
N GLY A 173 12.95 -11.33 -3.69
CA GLY A 173 11.68 -10.90 -3.14
C GLY A 173 11.56 -11.15 -1.63
N ILE A 174 11.94 -12.34 -1.15
CA ILE A 174 11.94 -12.68 0.28
C ILE A 174 12.93 -11.81 1.06
N THR A 175 14.14 -11.59 0.52
CA THR A 175 15.14 -10.73 1.17
C THR A 175 14.63 -9.30 1.30
N LEU A 176 14.05 -8.74 0.24
CA LEU A 176 13.45 -7.42 0.26
C LEU A 176 12.25 -7.32 1.20
N LEU A 177 11.46 -8.41 1.32
CA LEU A 177 10.34 -8.49 2.26
C LEU A 177 10.83 -8.38 3.70
N TRP A 178 11.90 -9.08 4.07
CA TRP A 178 12.52 -8.97 5.40
C TRP A 178 13.11 -7.60 5.67
N LEU A 179 13.82 -7.02 4.70
CA LEU A 179 14.32 -5.64 4.82
C LEU A 179 13.17 -4.65 5.01
N SER A 180 12.07 -4.82 4.29
CA SER A 180 10.87 -4.01 4.46
C SER A 180 10.23 -4.21 5.82
N ALA A 181 10.19 -5.44 6.35
CA ALA A 181 9.65 -5.74 7.68
C ALA A 181 10.48 -5.06 8.79
N ILE A 182 11.79 -5.12 8.71
CA ILE A 182 12.69 -4.45 9.68
C ILE A 182 12.51 -2.93 9.61
N LEU A 183 12.53 -2.36 8.41
CA LEU A 183 12.38 -0.92 8.21
C LEU A 183 11.00 -0.42 8.66
N THR A 184 9.96 -1.24 8.47
CA THR A 184 8.60 -0.90 8.88
C THR A 184 8.42 -0.95 10.40
N LEU A 185 9.10 -1.86 11.10
CA LEU A 185 9.14 -1.89 12.57
C LEU A 185 9.86 -0.66 13.12
N TYR A 186 11.03 -0.32 12.59
CA TYR A 186 11.78 0.85 13.00
C TYR A 186 10.95 2.14 12.86
N THR A 187 10.38 2.36 11.68
CA THR A 187 9.55 3.55 11.44
C THR A 187 8.23 3.53 12.21
N GLY A 188 7.68 2.34 12.53
CA GLY A 188 6.48 2.17 13.35
C GLY A 188 6.70 2.55 14.80
N TRP A 189 7.88 2.24 15.33
CA TRP A 189 8.26 2.60 16.70
C TRP A 189 8.25 4.11 16.92
N ASP A 190 8.79 4.89 15.96
CA ASP A 190 8.78 6.36 16.04
C ASP A 190 7.35 6.90 16.14
N TYR A 191 6.40 6.33 15.37
CA TYR A 191 4.99 6.72 15.41
C TYR A 191 4.32 6.35 16.74
N LEU A 192 4.63 5.15 17.29
CA LEU A 192 4.11 4.72 18.58
C LEU A 192 4.60 5.62 19.70
N GLN A 193 5.90 5.94 19.75
CA GLN A 193 6.45 6.85 20.75
C GLN A 193 5.81 8.24 20.67
N ALA A 194 5.66 8.80 19.48
CA ALA A 194 5.02 10.09 19.30
C ALA A 194 3.56 10.08 19.77
N GLY A 195 2.81 9.02 19.46
CA GLY A 195 1.41 8.84 19.87
C GLY A 195 1.26 8.70 21.38
N VAL A 196 2.03 7.80 22.00
CA VAL A 196 1.99 7.57 23.45
C VAL A 196 2.38 8.82 24.23
N HIS A 197 3.41 9.55 23.78
CA HIS A 197 3.86 10.78 24.45
C HIS A 197 2.78 11.88 24.46
N HIS A 198 1.96 11.98 23.41
CA HIS A 198 0.84 12.91 23.40
C HIS A 198 -0.28 12.48 24.35
N LEU A 199 -0.64 11.22 24.35
CA LEU A 199 -1.71 10.69 25.21
C LEU A 199 -1.38 10.84 26.69
N THR A 200 -0.15 10.54 27.10
CA THR A 200 0.29 10.67 28.51
C THR A 200 0.43 12.11 28.98
N ARG A 201 0.48 13.11 28.06
CA ARG A 201 0.49 14.53 28.43
C ARG A 201 -0.91 15.13 28.59
N GLU A 202 -1.91 14.57 27.94
CA GLU A 202 -3.31 15.01 28.10
C GLU A 202 -3.95 14.48 29.38
N ASP A 203 -3.47 13.34 29.90
CA ASP A 203 -3.96 12.73 31.14
C ASP A 203 -3.26 13.29 32.42
N ALA A 204 -2.27 14.19 32.28
CA ALA A 204 -1.51 14.79 33.38
C ALA A 204 -1.82 16.28 33.54
#